data_c6cbbc437255527b028835778e900aad
#
_entry.id   c6cbbc437255527b028835778e900aad
#
_cell.length_a   1.000
_cell.length_b   1.000
_cell.length_c   1.000
_cell.angle_alpha   90.00
_cell.angle_beta   90.00
_cell.angle_gamma   90.00
#
_symmetry.space_group_name_H-M   'P 1'
#
loop_
_entity.id
_entity.type
_entity.pdbx_description
1 polymer ?
#
loop_
_entity_poly.entity_id
_entity_poly.type
_entity_poly.pdbx_seq_one_letter_code
_entity_poly.pdbx_strand_id
1 'polypeptide(L)'
;MEKGKVQAGDKDKFDAQAEFAKLIGTRSGGVYMPPARLRALQAAASQDKSSPEYQRLAWDALRKSITGIVNRVNITNIKNIVPELFSENLIRGKGLFARSVMKAQATSLPFTPVFACLVAIINTKLPQVGELVLTRLISQFRRSFKRNDKVRA
;
A
#
# COMPACT_ATOMS: atom_id res chain seq x y z
N MET A 1 -47.72 36.24 -27.64
CA MET A 1 -47.68 34.90 -26.99
C MET A 1 -46.21 34.51 -26.85
N GLU A 2 -45.62 34.88 -25.74
CA GLU A 2 -44.23 34.56 -25.42
C GLU A 2 -44.19 33.38 -24.43
N LYS A 3 -43.64 32.28 -24.87
CA LYS A 3 -43.46 31.10 -24.03
C LYS A 3 -42.18 31.27 -23.20
N GLY A 4 -42.36 31.52 -21.92
CA GLY A 4 -41.27 31.54 -20.95
C GLY A 4 -40.56 30.19 -20.88
N LYS A 5 -39.24 30.18 -21.14
CA LYS A 5 -38.36 29.07 -20.83
C LYS A 5 -38.09 29.08 -19.32
N VAL A 6 -38.64 28.08 -18.66
CA VAL A 6 -38.29 27.77 -17.30
C VAL A 6 -36.84 27.16 -17.32
N GLN A 7 -35.91 27.93 -16.78
CA GLN A 7 -34.57 27.40 -16.47
C GLN A 7 -34.72 26.43 -15.29
N ALA A 8 -34.54 25.13 -15.57
CA ALA A 8 -34.36 24.10 -14.56
C ALA A 8 -33.03 24.38 -13.85
N GLY A 9 -33.13 24.61 -12.55
CA GLY A 9 -32.01 24.95 -11.69
C GLY A 9 -30.94 23.88 -11.70
N ASP A 10 -29.72 24.35 -11.67
CA ASP A 10 -28.49 23.64 -11.37
C ASP A 10 -28.54 23.21 -9.88
N LYS A 11 -29.27 22.11 -9.61
CA LYS A 11 -29.36 21.50 -8.30
C LYS A 11 -28.25 20.49 -8.20
N ASP A 12 -27.29 20.84 -7.38
CA ASP A 12 -26.37 19.93 -6.69
C ASP A 12 -25.67 18.90 -7.59
N LYS A 13 -24.69 19.36 -8.32
CA LYS A 13 -23.61 18.47 -8.75
C LYS A 13 -22.98 17.90 -7.49
N PHE A 14 -23.46 16.72 -7.11
CA PHE A 14 -22.87 15.91 -6.06
C PHE A 14 -21.38 15.76 -6.35
N ASP A 15 -20.56 16.49 -5.62
CA ASP A 15 -19.10 16.41 -5.76
C ASP A 15 -18.59 15.14 -5.07
N ALA A 16 -18.67 14.02 -5.81
CA ALA A 16 -18.22 12.73 -5.36
C ALA A 16 -16.74 12.74 -4.93
N GLN A 17 -15.94 13.65 -5.51
CA GLN A 17 -14.52 13.77 -5.18
C GLN A 17 -14.33 14.42 -3.82
N ALA A 18 -15.05 15.51 -3.54
CA ALA A 18 -14.97 16.19 -2.25
C ALA A 18 -15.49 15.34 -1.09
N GLU A 19 -16.57 14.57 -1.31
CA GLU A 19 -17.08 13.63 -0.29
C GLU A 19 -16.10 12.47 -0.05
N PHE A 20 -15.51 11.93 -1.12
CA PHE A 20 -14.52 10.87 -1.00
C PHE A 20 -13.26 11.34 -0.27
N ALA A 21 -12.79 12.55 -0.54
CA ALA A 21 -11.67 13.18 0.15
C ALA A 21 -11.94 13.36 1.65
N LYS A 22 -13.15 13.79 2.02
CA LYS A 22 -13.58 13.88 3.44
C LYS A 22 -13.54 12.53 4.13
N LEU A 23 -13.99 11.47 3.46
CA LEU A 23 -14.03 10.12 4.02
C LEU A 23 -12.65 9.51 4.23
N ILE A 24 -11.70 9.77 3.32
CA ILE A 24 -10.31 9.33 3.45
C ILE A 24 -9.56 10.15 4.51
N GLY A 25 -9.93 11.42 4.70
CA GLY A 25 -9.33 12.31 5.69
C GLY A 25 -9.72 12.02 7.14
N THR A 26 -10.88 11.41 7.38
CA THR A 26 -11.33 11.01 8.71
C THR A 26 -10.61 9.75 9.18
N ARG A 27 -9.66 9.93 10.05
CA ARG A 27 -8.80 8.88 10.65
C ARG A 27 -9.50 8.05 11.73
N SER A 28 -10.76 8.29 12.00
CA SER A 28 -11.47 7.73 13.15
C SER A 28 -12.76 7.04 12.72
N GLY A 29 -12.94 5.79 13.14
CA GLY A 29 -14.17 5.05 13.31
C GLY A 29 -15.15 5.14 12.14
N GLY A 30 -14.98 4.22 11.17
CA GLY A 30 -15.68 4.26 9.91
C GLY A 30 -17.17 4.49 9.98
N VAL A 31 -17.62 5.56 9.36
CA VAL A 31 -19.00 5.66 8.92
C VAL A 31 -19.24 4.51 7.94
N TYR A 32 -20.15 3.60 8.28
CA TYR A 32 -20.54 2.53 7.38
C TYR A 32 -21.03 3.13 6.06
N MET A 33 -20.37 2.78 4.99
CA MET A 33 -20.77 3.18 3.64
C MET A 33 -21.26 1.97 2.87
N PRO A 34 -22.48 2.01 2.30
CA PRO A 34 -22.98 0.94 1.45
C PRO A 34 -22.01 0.64 0.32
N PRO A 35 -21.75 -0.64 0.00
CA PRO A 35 -20.79 -1.04 -1.04
C PRO A 35 -21.05 -0.42 -2.41
N ALA A 36 -22.31 -0.18 -2.76
CA ALA A 36 -22.69 0.47 -4.02
C ALA A 36 -22.21 1.93 -4.08
N ARG A 37 -22.37 2.68 -2.98
CA ARG A 37 -21.91 4.07 -2.90
C ARG A 37 -20.37 4.16 -2.91
N LEU A 38 -19.70 3.23 -2.21
CA LEU A 38 -18.25 3.13 -2.23
C LEU A 38 -17.71 2.87 -3.64
N ARG A 39 -18.35 1.96 -4.40
CA ARG A 39 -17.99 1.67 -5.80
C ARG A 39 -18.19 2.88 -6.70
N ALA A 40 -19.29 3.62 -6.54
CA ALA A 40 -19.57 4.83 -7.31
C ALA A 40 -18.54 5.94 -7.04
N LEU A 41 -18.17 6.15 -5.77
CA LEU A 41 -17.13 7.11 -5.39
C LEU A 41 -15.74 6.69 -5.87
N GLN A 42 -15.42 5.38 -5.82
CA GLN A 42 -14.18 4.85 -6.38
C GLN A 42 -14.13 5.01 -7.90
N ALA A 43 -15.23 4.77 -8.60
CA ALA A 43 -15.32 4.95 -10.05
C ALA A 43 -15.16 6.43 -10.44
N ALA A 44 -15.78 7.35 -9.71
CA ALA A 44 -15.63 8.79 -9.93
C ALA A 44 -14.19 9.28 -9.64
N ALA A 45 -13.57 8.80 -8.57
CA ALA A 45 -12.19 9.13 -8.23
C ALA A 45 -11.15 8.50 -9.19
N SER A 46 -11.50 7.40 -9.87
CA SER A 46 -10.60 6.72 -10.80
C SER A 46 -10.50 7.36 -12.19
N GLN A 47 -11.35 8.33 -12.49
CA GLN A 47 -11.32 9.03 -13.78
C GLN A 47 -10.09 9.94 -13.94
N ASP A 48 -9.59 10.50 -12.85
CA ASP A 48 -8.38 11.32 -12.88
C ASP A 48 -7.24 10.65 -12.08
N LYS A 49 -6.29 10.04 -12.82
CA LYS A 49 -5.10 9.38 -12.24
C LYS A 49 -4.16 10.35 -11.51
N SER A 50 -4.27 11.65 -11.79
CA SER A 50 -3.45 12.69 -11.14
C SER A 50 -4.05 13.16 -9.83
N SER A 51 -5.31 12.84 -9.54
CA SER A 51 -5.96 13.28 -8.31
C SER A 51 -5.29 12.69 -7.06
N PRO A 52 -5.15 13.47 -5.98
CA PRO A 52 -4.56 12.98 -4.72
C PRO A 52 -5.36 11.82 -4.12
N GLU A 53 -6.68 11.77 -4.35
CA GLU A 53 -7.56 10.69 -3.91
C GLU A 53 -7.22 9.38 -4.63
N TYR A 54 -7.09 9.40 -5.94
CA TYR A 54 -6.66 8.25 -6.74
C TYR A 54 -5.27 7.75 -6.29
N GLN A 55 -4.33 8.68 -6.08
CA GLN A 55 -2.98 8.33 -5.63
C GLN A 55 -2.97 7.67 -4.24
N ARG A 56 -3.82 8.12 -3.33
CA ARG A 56 -3.98 7.50 -2.00
C ARG A 56 -4.58 6.09 -2.11
N LEU A 57 -5.61 5.91 -2.91
CA LEU A 57 -6.21 4.58 -3.16
C LEU A 57 -5.22 3.62 -3.80
N ALA A 58 -4.52 4.06 -4.84
CA ALA A 58 -3.51 3.27 -5.50
C ALA A 58 -2.36 2.90 -4.55
N TRP A 59 -1.97 3.82 -3.66
CA TRP A 59 -0.97 3.57 -2.63
C TRP A 59 -1.44 2.56 -1.59
N ASP A 60 -2.67 2.66 -1.12
CA ASP A 60 -3.25 1.72 -0.15
C ASP A 60 -3.45 0.34 -0.77
N ALA A 61 -3.86 0.26 -2.03
CA ALA A 61 -3.95 -0.99 -2.78
C ALA A 61 -2.57 -1.67 -2.88
N LEU A 62 -1.55 -0.93 -3.31
CA LEU A 62 -0.17 -1.41 -3.41
C LEU A 62 0.37 -1.88 -2.04
N ARG A 63 0.09 -1.13 -0.98
CA ARG A 63 0.47 -1.51 0.39
C ARG A 63 -0.18 -2.82 0.84
N LYS A 64 -1.48 -2.97 0.60
CA LYS A 64 -2.22 -4.20 0.95
C LYS A 64 -1.71 -5.39 0.16
N SER A 65 -1.49 -5.22 -1.14
CA SER A 65 -0.97 -6.27 -2.02
C SER A 65 0.42 -6.73 -1.58
N ILE A 66 1.40 -5.83 -1.49
CA ILE A 66 2.76 -6.18 -1.07
C ILE A 66 2.76 -6.83 0.33
N THR A 67 2.02 -6.29 1.29
CA THR A 67 1.96 -6.86 2.64
C THR A 67 1.32 -8.25 2.62
N GLY A 68 0.25 -8.45 1.86
CA GLY A 68 -0.41 -9.74 1.70
C GLY A 68 0.51 -10.79 1.07
N ILE A 69 1.26 -10.41 0.03
CA ILE A 69 2.22 -11.29 -0.64
C ILE A 69 3.34 -11.70 0.33
N VAL A 70 3.96 -10.74 1.01
CA VAL A 70 5.07 -11.00 1.96
C VAL A 70 4.63 -11.89 3.11
N ASN A 71 3.42 -11.71 3.65
CA ASN A 71 2.91 -12.51 4.75
C ASN A 71 2.58 -13.96 4.37
N ARG A 72 2.41 -14.25 3.08
CA ARG A 72 2.12 -15.61 2.57
C ARG A 72 3.38 -16.40 2.19
N VAL A 73 4.56 -15.76 2.17
CA VAL A 73 5.78 -16.39 1.71
C VAL A 73 6.21 -17.52 2.64
N ASN A 74 6.58 -18.65 2.06
CA ASN A 74 7.16 -19.79 2.74
C ASN A 74 8.12 -20.55 1.80
N ILE A 75 8.78 -21.59 2.30
CA ILE A 75 9.76 -22.37 1.54
C ILE A 75 9.13 -23.01 0.30
N THR A 76 7.89 -23.48 0.40
CA THR A 76 7.22 -24.22 -0.68
C THR A 76 6.69 -23.34 -1.78
N ASN A 77 6.28 -22.10 -1.47
CA ASN A 77 5.62 -21.20 -2.41
C ASN A 77 6.49 -20.06 -2.92
N ILE A 78 7.71 -19.89 -2.44
CA ILE A 78 8.59 -18.77 -2.80
C ILE A 78 8.76 -18.63 -4.33
N LYS A 79 8.80 -19.75 -5.06
CA LYS A 79 8.89 -19.75 -6.53
C LYS A 79 7.71 -19.06 -7.22
N ASN A 80 6.52 -19.20 -6.64
CA ASN A 80 5.29 -18.59 -7.16
C ASN A 80 5.11 -17.15 -6.67
N ILE A 81 5.57 -16.89 -5.45
CA ILE A 81 5.50 -15.56 -4.82
C ILE A 81 6.41 -14.55 -5.51
N VAL A 82 7.58 -14.96 -5.96
CA VAL A 82 8.54 -14.06 -6.62
C VAL A 82 7.96 -13.39 -7.89
N PRO A 83 7.40 -14.13 -8.86
CA PRO A 83 6.75 -13.51 -10.02
C PRO A 83 5.56 -12.61 -9.64
N GLU A 84 4.74 -13.03 -8.67
CA GLU A 84 3.61 -12.22 -8.16
C GLU A 84 4.11 -10.89 -7.60
N LEU A 85 5.19 -10.91 -6.85
CA LEU A 85 5.78 -9.71 -6.28
C LEU A 85 6.41 -8.80 -7.34
N PHE A 86 7.00 -9.36 -8.41
CA PHE A 86 7.51 -8.59 -9.54
C PHE A 86 6.41 -7.97 -10.42
N SER A 87 5.18 -8.49 -10.37
CA SER A 87 4.03 -7.88 -11.03
C SER A 87 3.58 -6.59 -10.35
N GLU A 88 3.92 -6.41 -9.08
CA GLU A 88 3.67 -5.19 -8.34
C GLU A 88 4.71 -4.11 -8.63
N ASN A 89 4.33 -2.84 -8.47
CA ASN A 89 5.28 -1.72 -8.64
C ASN A 89 6.22 -1.60 -7.43
N LEU A 90 7.23 -2.48 -7.37
CA LEU A 90 8.21 -2.49 -6.29
C LEU A 90 9.12 -1.26 -6.27
N ILE A 91 9.31 -0.59 -7.40
CA ILE A 91 10.11 0.64 -7.46
C ILE A 91 9.43 1.73 -6.64
N ARG A 92 8.13 1.93 -6.88
CA ARG A 92 7.32 2.85 -6.08
C ARG A 92 7.13 2.34 -4.65
N GLY A 93 6.87 1.04 -4.49
CA GLY A 93 6.60 0.35 -3.24
C GLY A 93 7.83 -0.09 -2.45
N LYS A 94 9.08 0.29 -2.82
CA LYS A 94 10.30 -0.20 -2.16
C LYS A 94 10.29 -0.01 -0.64
N GLY A 95 9.78 1.13 -0.19
CA GLY A 95 9.66 1.43 1.25
C GLY A 95 8.59 0.59 1.96
N LEU A 96 7.50 0.24 1.25
CA LEU A 96 6.46 -0.65 1.75
C LEU A 96 6.97 -2.07 1.85
N PHE A 97 7.64 -2.56 0.80
CA PHE A 97 8.24 -3.88 0.77
C PHE A 97 9.25 -4.06 1.92
N ALA A 98 10.22 -3.16 2.05
CA ALA A 98 11.22 -3.22 3.12
C ALA A 98 10.57 -3.27 4.51
N ARG A 99 9.55 -2.43 4.75
CA ARG A 99 8.82 -2.43 6.03
C ARG A 99 8.05 -3.72 6.26
N SER A 100 7.41 -4.27 5.23
CA SER A 100 6.63 -5.51 5.33
C SER A 100 7.53 -6.70 5.64
N VAL A 101 8.67 -6.83 4.96
CA VAL A 101 9.65 -7.91 5.19
C VAL A 101 10.22 -7.82 6.60
N MET A 102 10.67 -6.64 7.03
CA MET A 102 11.23 -6.46 8.37
C MET A 102 10.19 -6.76 9.46
N LYS A 103 8.93 -6.36 9.25
CA LYS A 103 7.84 -6.65 10.20
C LYS A 103 7.51 -8.13 10.24
N ALA A 104 7.42 -8.79 9.09
CA ALA A 104 7.13 -10.21 8.99
C ALA A 104 8.26 -11.05 9.64
N GLN A 105 9.52 -10.71 9.38
CA GLN A 105 10.67 -11.35 10.00
C GLN A 105 10.66 -11.20 11.52
N ALA A 106 10.39 -10.00 12.04
CA ALA A 106 10.32 -9.75 13.49
C ALA A 106 9.19 -10.53 14.19
N THR A 107 8.12 -10.86 13.47
CA THR A 107 7.00 -11.65 13.99
C THR A 107 7.30 -13.16 13.92
N SER A 108 8.11 -13.60 12.95
CA SER A 108 8.35 -15.02 12.65
C SER A 108 9.84 -15.26 12.41
N LEU A 109 10.63 -15.22 13.47
CA LEU A 109 12.10 -15.39 13.44
C LEU A 109 12.58 -16.67 12.73
N PRO A 110 11.93 -17.85 12.89
CA PRO A 110 12.34 -19.07 12.19
C PRO A 110 12.29 -18.96 10.67
N PHE A 111 11.47 -18.04 10.11
CA PHE A 111 11.38 -17.81 8.68
C PHE A 111 12.40 -16.80 8.14
N THR A 112 13.32 -16.32 8.96
CA THR A 112 14.38 -15.38 8.55
C THR A 112 15.12 -15.84 7.28
N PRO A 113 15.53 -17.12 7.10
CA PRO A 113 16.17 -17.57 5.86
C PRO A 113 15.29 -17.40 4.62
N VAL A 114 13.97 -17.61 4.75
CA VAL A 114 13.02 -17.44 3.64
C VAL A 114 12.93 -15.97 3.21
N PHE A 115 12.84 -15.06 4.18
CA PHE A 115 12.84 -13.62 3.88
C PHE A 115 14.17 -13.15 3.30
N ALA A 116 15.30 -13.68 3.80
CA ALA A 116 16.62 -13.37 3.25
C ALA A 116 16.74 -13.83 1.78
N CYS A 117 16.28 -15.05 1.48
CA CYS A 117 16.22 -15.58 0.12
C CYS A 117 15.35 -14.71 -0.78
N LEU A 118 14.15 -14.32 -0.32
CA LEU A 118 13.25 -13.44 -1.06
C LEU A 118 13.93 -12.11 -1.41
N VAL A 119 14.56 -11.46 -0.44
CA VAL A 119 15.27 -10.18 -0.64
C VAL A 119 16.46 -10.36 -1.59
N ALA A 120 17.21 -11.45 -1.48
CA ALA A 120 18.34 -11.75 -2.36
C ALA A 120 17.87 -11.89 -3.83
N ILE A 121 16.79 -12.63 -4.07
CA ILE A 121 16.22 -12.78 -5.42
C ILE A 121 15.76 -11.40 -5.99
N ILE A 122 15.08 -10.60 -5.18
CA ILE A 122 14.64 -9.27 -5.61
C ILE A 122 15.84 -8.36 -5.89
N ASN A 123 16.88 -8.44 -5.07
CA ASN A 123 18.10 -7.67 -5.27
C ASN A 123 18.78 -7.95 -6.63
N THR A 124 18.68 -9.16 -7.17
CA THR A 124 19.25 -9.49 -8.50
C THR A 124 18.61 -8.68 -9.64
N LYS A 125 17.35 -8.29 -9.51
CA LYS A 125 16.60 -7.52 -10.52
C LYS A 125 16.44 -6.05 -10.15
N LEU A 126 16.30 -5.76 -8.86
CA LEU A 126 16.02 -4.43 -8.32
C LEU A 126 16.98 -4.12 -7.15
N PRO A 127 18.27 -3.84 -7.42
CA PRO A 127 19.28 -3.65 -6.39
C PRO A 127 18.94 -2.49 -5.42
N GLN A 128 18.28 -1.46 -5.90
CA GLN A 128 17.81 -0.34 -5.06
C GLN A 128 16.81 -0.74 -3.96
N VAL A 129 16.10 -1.87 -4.16
CA VAL A 129 15.16 -2.40 -3.15
C VAL A 129 15.96 -3.17 -2.08
N GLY A 130 16.89 -4.00 -2.49
CA GLY A 130 17.80 -4.75 -1.58
C GLY A 130 18.65 -3.80 -0.73
N GLU A 131 19.25 -2.79 -1.35
CA GLU A 131 20.01 -1.75 -0.65
C GLU A 131 19.19 -1.04 0.42
N LEU A 132 17.93 -0.66 0.11
CA LEU A 132 17.06 -0.03 1.07
C LEU A 132 16.74 -0.93 2.27
N VAL A 133 16.50 -2.23 2.03
CA VAL A 133 16.26 -3.22 3.09
C VAL A 133 17.50 -3.31 3.98
N LEU A 134 18.68 -3.47 3.39
CA LEU A 134 19.94 -3.57 4.12
C LEU A 134 20.23 -2.32 4.96
N THR A 135 20.08 -1.14 4.38
CA THR A 135 20.28 0.15 5.08
C THR A 135 19.34 0.26 6.29
N ARG A 136 18.09 -0.15 6.15
CA ARG A 136 17.13 -0.14 7.26
C ARG A 136 17.46 -1.15 8.34
N LEU A 137 17.90 -2.35 7.96
CA LEU A 137 18.34 -3.38 8.91
C LEU A 137 19.54 -2.90 9.72
N ILE A 138 20.57 -2.34 9.08
CA ILE A 138 21.73 -1.77 9.76
C ILE A 138 21.32 -0.66 10.74
N SER A 139 20.42 0.23 10.29
CA SER A 139 19.92 1.31 11.14
C SER A 139 19.10 0.80 12.33
N GLN A 140 18.33 -0.27 12.13
CA GLN A 140 17.57 -0.92 13.20
C GLN A 140 18.53 -1.61 14.18
N PHE A 141 19.48 -2.38 13.71
CA PHE A 141 20.49 -3.02 14.53
C PHE A 141 21.23 -2.04 15.43
N ARG A 142 21.76 -0.95 14.85
CA ARG A 142 22.47 0.11 15.60
C ARG A 142 21.60 0.70 16.72
N ARG A 143 20.31 0.93 16.45
CA ARG A 143 19.37 1.46 17.46
C ARG A 143 19.09 0.47 18.56
N SER A 144 18.86 -0.82 18.20
CA SER A 144 18.61 -1.89 19.16
C SER A 144 19.82 -2.14 20.05
N PHE A 145 21.01 -2.14 19.46
CA PHE A 145 22.27 -2.29 20.20
C PHE A 145 22.47 -1.17 21.22
N LYS A 146 22.28 0.10 20.80
CA LYS A 146 22.38 1.25 21.73
C LYS A 146 21.35 1.21 22.85
N ARG A 147 20.18 0.61 22.63
CA ARG A 147 19.12 0.45 23.62
C ARG A 147 19.24 -0.82 24.45
N ASN A 148 20.24 -1.65 24.20
CA ASN A 148 20.41 -2.96 24.80
C ASN A 148 19.17 -3.87 24.59
N ASP A 149 18.51 -3.76 23.47
CA ASP A 149 17.34 -4.55 23.10
C ASP A 149 17.80 -5.85 22.43
N LYS A 150 17.95 -6.90 23.24
CA LYS A 150 18.45 -8.22 22.79
C LYS A 150 17.51 -8.96 21.84
N VAL A 151 16.25 -8.56 21.76
CA VAL A 151 15.26 -9.22 20.89
C VAL A 151 15.32 -8.68 19.46
N ARG A 152 15.77 -7.44 19.28
CA ARG A 152 15.80 -6.76 17.98
C ARG A 152 17.20 -6.43 17.45
N ALA A 153 18.23 -6.82 18.21
CA ALA A 153 19.62 -6.73 17.79
C ALA A 153 20.13 -8.03 17.08
#